data_d8758a03c30f53ddea072f9f99da0cf1
#
_entry.id   d8758a03c30f53ddea072f9f99da0cf1
#
_cell.length_a   1.000
_cell.length_b   1.000
_cell.length_c   1.000
_cell.angle_alpha   90.00
_cell.angle_beta   90.00
_cell.angle_gamma   90.00
#
_symmetry.space_group_name_H-M   'P 1'
#
loop_
_entity.id
_entity.type
_entity.pdbx_description
1 polymer ?
#
loop_
_entity_poly.entity_id
_entity_poly.type
_entity_poly.pdbx_seq_one_letter_code
_entity_poly.pdbx_strand_id
1 'polypeptide(L)'
;MANARTSTLSIERSDSTERSEERQSRIPSTMKAAVYRGVNEVRLETVPVPEIGAGEILLRVHTCGICGTDLKKIASGSHSAPRIFGHETSGTVAKVGDGVEKFAVGDRVVVFHHIPCGKCYYCLHKTFAQCETYKKVGCTAGFEPSGGGFAEYVRVMGWIVAQGTVGIPDGISFEQACFVEPVNTCIKGIKTLNLEAGETVMVMGQGPIGLILAFLVKRAGTRVITTDLYSPRLTMANSFGLNLTVDASKEDAAKVVREMTEGRGADAVILAVGGNSLIRPAIDAARPGGRVLLFAQTVRGEATFDPASVCVDEKTLLGSYSASVDVQEESVQFVMNREMDLERLISHRFSLESGVEALHLAAHPQPDSMKIVIQPGVREGSTL
;
A
#
# COMPACT_ATOMS: atom_id res chain seq x y z
N MET A 1 -49.22 -40.71 -15.91
CA MET A 1 -49.24 -40.13 -14.55
C MET A 1 -47.77 -39.82 -14.17
N ALA A 2 -47.30 -38.69 -13.83
CA ALA A 2 -47.85 -37.38 -13.57
C ALA A 2 -46.78 -36.34 -13.82
N ASN A 3 -47.22 -35.19 -14.27
CA ASN A 3 -46.51 -33.91 -14.37
C ASN A 3 -45.96 -33.41 -13.05
N ALA A 4 -45.03 -32.46 -13.21
CA ALA A 4 -44.73 -31.31 -12.37
C ALA A 4 -43.38 -31.36 -11.63
N ARG A 5 -42.45 -30.52 -12.09
CA ARG A 5 -42.07 -29.25 -11.43
C ARG A 5 -40.97 -28.56 -12.22
N THR A 6 -41.36 -27.66 -13.08
CA THR A 6 -40.52 -26.60 -13.63
C THR A 6 -41.21 -25.29 -13.27
N SER A 7 -40.83 -24.67 -12.15
CA SER A 7 -41.10 -23.22 -11.87
C SER A 7 -40.57 -22.82 -10.52
N THR A 8 -39.26 -22.52 -10.41
CA THR A 8 -38.70 -21.77 -9.25
C THR A 8 -37.41 -21.01 -9.56
N LEU A 9 -36.92 -21.01 -10.80
CA LEU A 9 -35.67 -20.33 -11.16
C LEU A 9 -35.82 -18.93 -11.79
N SER A 10 -37.07 -18.49 -12.07
CA SER A 10 -37.32 -17.19 -12.71
C SER A 10 -37.63 -16.04 -11.76
N ILE A 11 -37.98 -16.30 -10.51
CA ILE A 11 -38.38 -15.27 -9.54
C ILE A 11 -37.14 -14.68 -8.82
N GLU A 12 -36.12 -15.47 -8.55
CA GLU A 12 -34.91 -14.97 -7.86
C GLU A 12 -34.01 -14.06 -8.74
N ARG A 13 -34.03 -14.24 -10.07
CA ARG A 13 -33.28 -13.38 -11.01
C ARG A 13 -33.90 -11.99 -11.21
N SER A 14 -35.21 -11.87 -11.17
CA SER A 14 -35.89 -10.56 -11.31
C SER A 14 -35.70 -9.68 -10.08
N ASP A 15 -35.75 -10.25 -8.88
CA ASP A 15 -35.57 -9.49 -7.61
C ASP A 15 -34.13 -8.98 -7.43
N SER A 16 -33.12 -9.73 -7.90
CA SER A 16 -31.73 -9.30 -7.87
C SER A 16 -31.43 -8.18 -8.89
N THR A 17 -32.07 -8.20 -10.05
CA THR A 17 -31.91 -7.21 -11.12
C THR A 17 -32.58 -5.87 -10.72
N GLU A 18 -33.79 -5.91 -10.21
CA GLU A 18 -34.51 -4.72 -9.72
C GLU A 18 -33.78 -4.07 -8.54
N ARG A 19 -33.25 -4.83 -7.58
CA ARG A 19 -32.44 -4.31 -6.48
C ARG A 19 -31.11 -3.72 -6.95
N SER A 20 -30.51 -4.23 -8.03
CA SER A 20 -29.29 -3.68 -8.61
C SER A 20 -29.57 -2.36 -9.34
N GLU A 21 -30.68 -2.25 -10.05
CA GLU A 21 -31.11 -1.03 -10.72
C GLU A 21 -31.52 0.06 -9.73
N GLU A 22 -32.24 -0.28 -8.64
CA GLU A 22 -32.54 0.66 -7.56
C GLU A 22 -31.29 1.18 -6.84
N ARG A 23 -30.26 0.36 -6.67
CA ARG A 23 -28.98 0.79 -6.10
C ARG A 23 -28.17 1.68 -7.04
N GLN A 24 -28.19 1.42 -8.34
CA GLN A 24 -27.58 2.27 -9.37
C GLN A 24 -28.28 3.64 -9.46
N SER A 25 -29.58 3.72 -9.28
CA SER A 25 -30.36 4.98 -9.31
C SER A 25 -30.05 5.94 -8.13
N ARG A 26 -29.29 5.48 -7.12
CA ARG A 26 -28.91 6.25 -5.92
C ARG A 26 -27.50 6.86 -5.98
N ILE A 27 -26.77 6.70 -7.08
CA ILE A 27 -25.44 7.34 -7.22
C ILE A 27 -25.66 8.83 -7.47
N PRO A 28 -25.12 9.72 -6.62
CA PRO A 28 -25.29 11.16 -6.79
C PRO A 28 -24.51 11.65 -8.01
N SER A 29 -24.89 12.79 -8.57
CA SER A 29 -24.15 13.42 -9.68
C SER A 29 -22.82 14.04 -9.22
N THR A 30 -22.69 14.35 -7.94
CA THR A 30 -21.50 14.93 -7.34
C THR A 30 -21.09 14.18 -6.09
N MET A 31 -19.82 14.27 -5.75
CA MET A 31 -19.20 13.62 -4.58
C MET A 31 -18.24 14.59 -3.88
N LYS A 32 -17.93 14.32 -2.62
CA LYS A 32 -16.82 14.95 -1.93
C LYS A 32 -15.49 14.27 -2.28
N ALA A 33 -14.42 15.07 -2.35
CA ALA A 33 -13.06 14.60 -2.56
C ALA A 33 -12.04 15.55 -1.93
N ALA A 34 -10.91 15.01 -1.46
CA ALA A 34 -9.74 15.78 -1.08
C ALA A 34 -8.90 16.08 -2.35
N VAL A 35 -9.06 17.29 -2.88
CA VAL A 35 -8.50 17.72 -4.16
C VAL A 35 -7.18 18.45 -3.96
N TYR A 36 -6.12 17.93 -4.56
CA TYR A 36 -4.83 18.62 -4.66
C TYR A 36 -4.91 19.78 -5.65
N ARG A 37 -4.55 20.98 -5.21
CA ARG A 37 -4.59 22.22 -5.98
C ARG A 37 -3.19 22.80 -6.26
N GLY A 38 -2.17 22.32 -5.58
CA GLY A 38 -0.80 22.78 -5.72
C GLY A 38 0.11 22.25 -4.61
N VAL A 39 1.34 22.72 -4.57
CA VAL A 39 2.33 22.32 -3.56
C VAL A 39 1.79 22.56 -2.15
N ASN A 40 1.69 21.49 -1.36
CA ASN A 40 1.13 21.48 0.00
C ASN A 40 -0.31 22.03 0.11
N GLU A 41 -1.04 22.05 -1.00
CA GLU A 41 -2.41 22.54 -1.04
C GLU A 41 -3.37 21.42 -1.42
N VAL A 42 -4.15 20.95 -0.44
CA VAL A 42 -5.25 20.01 -0.61
C VAL A 42 -6.50 20.61 0.01
N ARG A 43 -7.62 20.54 -0.70
CA ARG A 43 -8.91 21.07 -0.24
C ARG A 43 -10.00 20.01 -0.33
N LEU A 44 -10.93 20.01 0.64
CA LEU A 44 -12.16 19.24 0.51
C LEU A 44 -13.10 19.98 -0.44
N GLU A 45 -13.50 19.34 -1.53
CA GLU A 45 -14.32 19.94 -2.57
C GLU A 45 -15.47 19.01 -2.98
N THR A 46 -16.52 19.60 -3.54
CA THR A 46 -17.57 18.86 -4.23
C THR A 46 -17.25 18.83 -5.71
N VAL A 47 -17.12 17.62 -6.28
CA VAL A 47 -16.73 17.38 -7.67
C VAL A 47 -17.71 16.41 -8.33
N PRO A 48 -17.79 16.33 -9.66
CA PRO A 48 -18.61 15.33 -10.34
C PRO A 48 -18.18 13.90 -9.96
N VAL A 49 -19.14 12.99 -9.81
CA VAL A 49 -18.84 11.55 -9.76
C VAL A 49 -18.34 11.11 -11.14
N PRO A 50 -17.24 10.36 -11.24
CA PRO A 50 -16.70 9.93 -12.52
C PRO A 50 -17.69 9.05 -13.30
N GLU A 51 -17.83 9.30 -14.59
CA GLU A 51 -18.52 8.39 -15.50
C GLU A 51 -17.63 7.19 -15.82
N ILE A 52 -18.25 6.02 -16.00
CA ILE A 52 -17.55 4.80 -16.37
C ILE A 52 -17.93 4.35 -17.79
N GLY A 53 -16.96 3.75 -18.48
CA GLY A 53 -17.14 3.13 -19.79
C GLY A 53 -17.28 1.62 -19.74
N ALA A 54 -17.28 0.99 -20.91
CA ALA A 54 -17.29 -0.47 -21.04
C ALA A 54 -16.04 -1.08 -20.37
N GLY A 55 -16.22 -2.21 -19.68
CA GLY A 55 -15.17 -2.92 -18.96
C GLY A 55 -14.73 -2.28 -17.64
N GLU A 56 -15.32 -1.17 -17.23
CA GLU A 56 -14.93 -0.40 -16.04
C GLU A 56 -15.93 -0.58 -14.90
N ILE A 57 -15.52 -0.25 -13.68
CA ILE A 57 -16.42 -0.17 -12.53
C ILE A 57 -16.29 1.19 -11.84
N LEU A 58 -17.39 1.63 -11.21
CA LEU A 58 -17.37 2.71 -10.23
C LEU A 58 -17.30 2.08 -8.84
N LEU A 59 -16.25 2.36 -8.11
CA LEU A 59 -16.06 1.91 -6.75
C LEU A 59 -16.55 2.98 -5.78
N ARG A 60 -17.44 2.64 -4.87
CA ARG A 60 -17.71 3.43 -3.67
C ARG A 60 -16.63 3.10 -2.65
N VAL A 61 -15.82 4.09 -2.29
CA VAL A 61 -14.68 3.92 -1.38
C VAL A 61 -15.17 3.76 0.05
N HIS A 62 -14.70 2.73 0.74
CA HIS A 62 -14.91 2.54 2.17
C HIS A 62 -13.66 2.90 2.98
N THR A 63 -12.49 2.48 2.50
CA THR A 63 -11.20 2.76 3.17
C THR A 63 -10.14 3.04 2.13
N CYS A 64 -9.39 4.11 2.34
CA CYS A 64 -8.17 4.40 1.60
C CYS A 64 -7.03 4.74 2.55
N GLY A 65 -5.95 3.99 2.48
CA GLY A 65 -4.73 4.26 3.25
C GLY A 65 -3.96 5.47 2.71
N ILE A 66 -3.39 6.26 3.62
CA ILE A 66 -2.45 7.33 3.26
C ILE A 66 -1.04 6.73 3.15
N CYS A 67 -0.43 6.93 1.98
CA CYS A 67 0.94 6.51 1.69
C CYS A 67 1.92 7.69 1.75
N GLY A 68 3.15 7.45 2.20
CA GLY A 68 4.23 8.43 2.11
C GLY A 68 4.49 8.94 0.69
N THR A 69 4.14 8.14 -0.33
CA THR A 69 4.22 8.54 -1.74
C THR A 69 3.22 9.65 -2.09
N ASP A 70 2.00 9.62 -1.55
CA ASP A 70 1.01 10.69 -1.74
C ASP A 70 1.53 11.99 -1.14
N LEU A 71 2.05 11.94 0.09
CA LEU A 71 2.58 13.10 0.79
C LEU A 71 3.76 13.73 0.04
N LYS A 72 4.67 12.91 -0.49
CA LYS A 72 5.81 13.39 -1.30
C LYS A 72 5.35 14.05 -2.60
N LYS A 73 4.34 13.51 -3.27
CA LYS A 73 3.77 14.10 -4.48
C LYS A 73 3.11 15.45 -4.18
N ILE A 74 2.38 15.55 -3.07
CA ILE A 74 1.75 16.79 -2.59
C ILE A 74 2.82 17.85 -2.28
N ALA A 75 3.88 17.47 -1.57
CA ALA A 75 4.93 18.39 -1.16
C ALA A 75 5.86 18.82 -2.32
N SER A 76 6.16 17.92 -3.27
CA SER A 76 7.10 18.21 -4.36
C SER A 76 6.51 18.96 -5.54
N GLY A 77 5.17 19.02 -5.67
CA GLY A 77 4.53 19.58 -6.85
C GLY A 77 4.80 18.81 -8.15
N SER A 78 5.20 17.55 -8.04
CA SER A 78 5.59 16.72 -9.20
C SER A 78 4.42 16.35 -10.13
N HIS A 79 3.21 16.69 -9.74
CA HIS A 79 1.99 16.40 -10.49
C HIS A 79 1.19 17.69 -10.74
N SER A 80 0.58 17.78 -11.92
CA SER A 80 -0.31 18.90 -12.25
C SER A 80 -1.60 18.84 -11.42
N ALA A 81 -2.06 19.99 -10.97
CA ALA A 81 -3.38 20.18 -10.37
C ALA A 81 -4.44 20.43 -11.47
N PRO A 82 -5.74 20.12 -11.23
CA PRO A 82 -6.28 19.46 -10.05
C PRO A 82 -6.04 17.95 -10.06
N ARG A 83 -6.00 17.34 -8.85
CA ARG A 83 -5.79 15.90 -8.71
C ARG A 83 -6.38 15.33 -7.42
N ILE A 84 -6.83 14.07 -7.46
CA ILE A 84 -7.21 13.32 -6.26
C ILE A 84 -6.22 12.19 -6.10
N PHE A 85 -5.56 12.11 -4.93
CA PHE A 85 -4.62 11.05 -4.59
C PHE A 85 -5.30 9.91 -3.83
N GLY A 86 -4.53 8.97 -3.32
CA GLY A 86 -4.99 7.77 -2.61
C GLY A 86 -5.01 6.55 -3.52
N HIS A 87 -4.23 5.53 -3.16
CA HIS A 87 -4.02 4.33 -3.99
C HIS A 87 -4.08 3.01 -3.22
N GLU A 88 -4.28 3.04 -1.94
CA GLU A 88 -4.49 1.87 -1.10
C GLU A 88 -6.00 1.76 -0.80
N THR A 89 -6.78 1.34 -1.79
CA THR A 89 -8.23 1.56 -1.82
C THR A 89 -9.02 0.26 -1.79
N SER A 90 -9.98 0.18 -0.89
CA SER A 90 -10.98 -0.88 -0.80
C SER A 90 -12.39 -0.28 -0.70
N GLY A 91 -13.39 -1.02 -1.19
CA GLY A 91 -14.75 -0.52 -1.21
C GLY A 91 -15.75 -1.49 -1.81
N THR A 92 -16.90 -0.95 -2.19
CA THR A 92 -18.01 -1.69 -2.79
C THR A 92 -18.26 -1.23 -4.22
N VAL A 93 -18.46 -2.15 -5.13
CA VAL A 93 -18.84 -1.86 -6.51
C VAL A 93 -20.20 -1.14 -6.52
N ALA A 94 -20.23 0.11 -6.94
CA ALA A 94 -21.42 0.94 -7.02
C ALA A 94 -22.12 0.85 -8.39
N LYS A 95 -21.31 0.70 -9.46
CA LYS A 95 -21.79 0.56 -10.83
C LYS A 95 -20.82 -0.30 -11.64
N VAL A 96 -21.33 -1.05 -12.58
CA VAL A 96 -20.54 -1.81 -13.55
C VAL A 96 -20.81 -1.29 -14.97
N GLY A 97 -19.78 -1.21 -15.79
CA GLY A 97 -19.87 -0.88 -17.21
C GLY A 97 -20.15 -2.13 -18.05
N ASP A 98 -20.54 -1.92 -19.29
CA ASP A 98 -20.83 -3.01 -20.23
C ASP A 98 -19.63 -3.97 -20.36
N GLY A 99 -19.91 -5.29 -20.42
CA GLY A 99 -18.89 -6.32 -20.57
C GLY A 99 -18.10 -6.66 -19.29
N VAL A 100 -18.43 -6.10 -18.13
CA VAL A 100 -17.89 -6.54 -16.85
C VAL A 100 -18.66 -7.78 -16.37
N GLU A 101 -18.02 -8.94 -16.43
CA GLU A 101 -18.60 -10.22 -15.99
C GLU A 101 -18.09 -10.66 -14.61
N LYS A 102 -16.91 -10.18 -14.23
CA LYS A 102 -16.21 -10.62 -13.01
C LYS A 102 -16.84 -10.08 -11.72
N PHE A 103 -17.50 -8.94 -11.78
CA PHE A 103 -18.04 -8.24 -10.61
C PHE A 103 -19.47 -7.76 -10.84
N ALA A 104 -20.24 -7.70 -9.75
CA ALA A 104 -21.59 -7.15 -9.70
C ALA A 104 -21.68 -5.96 -8.73
N VAL A 105 -22.74 -5.16 -8.86
CA VAL A 105 -23.06 -4.10 -7.91
C VAL A 105 -23.28 -4.69 -6.52
N GLY A 106 -22.58 -4.16 -5.53
CA GLY A 106 -22.59 -4.62 -4.15
C GLY A 106 -21.39 -5.49 -3.78
N ASP A 107 -20.60 -5.95 -4.74
CA ASP A 107 -19.41 -6.74 -4.45
C ASP A 107 -18.37 -5.91 -3.67
N ARG A 108 -17.78 -6.54 -2.66
CA ARG A 108 -16.70 -5.98 -1.86
C ARG A 108 -15.38 -6.24 -2.57
N VAL A 109 -14.61 -5.19 -2.87
CA VAL A 109 -13.37 -5.33 -3.63
C VAL A 109 -12.25 -4.46 -3.10
N VAL A 110 -11.00 -4.90 -3.32
CA VAL A 110 -9.79 -4.10 -3.22
C VAL A 110 -9.22 -3.86 -4.60
N VAL A 111 -8.72 -2.65 -4.84
CA VAL A 111 -8.20 -2.25 -6.16
C VAL A 111 -6.67 -2.11 -6.08
N PHE A 112 -6.00 -3.02 -6.77
CA PHE A 112 -4.55 -2.95 -6.97
C PHE A 112 -4.27 -2.30 -8.34
N HIS A 113 -3.87 -1.04 -8.32
CA HIS A 113 -3.76 -0.23 -9.53
C HIS A 113 -2.43 -0.35 -10.29
N HIS A 114 -1.45 -1.06 -9.74
CA HIS A 114 -0.10 -1.21 -10.33
C HIS A 114 -0.08 -2.23 -11.47
N ILE A 115 -0.94 -2.03 -12.47
CA ILE A 115 -1.06 -2.92 -13.63
C ILE A 115 -0.26 -2.35 -14.80
N PRO A 116 0.85 -2.99 -15.19
CA PRO A 116 1.71 -2.55 -16.28
C PRO A 116 1.12 -2.90 -17.65
N CYS A 117 1.63 -2.29 -18.73
CA CYS A 117 1.11 -2.53 -20.08
C CYS A 117 1.51 -3.88 -20.70
N GLY A 118 2.43 -4.61 -20.10
CA GLY A 118 2.91 -5.93 -20.57
C GLY A 118 3.80 -5.94 -21.81
N LYS A 119 3.95 -4.83 -22.54
CA LYS A 119 4.61 -4.78 -23.86
C LYS A 119 5.75 -3.79 -24.03
N CYS A 120 5.94 -2.83 -23.11
CA CYS A 120 7.07 -1.90 -23.21
C CYS A 120 8.38 -2.58 -22.77
N TYR A 121 9.51 -1.94 -23.06
CA TYR A 121 10.84 -2.44 -22.70
C TYR A 121 10.92 -2.88 -21.24
N TYR A 122 10.44 -2.04 -20.32
CA TYR A 122 10.48 -2.33 -18.90
C TYR A 122 9.64 -3.54 -18.49
N CYS A 123 8.47 -3.72 -19.13
CA CYS A 123 7.63 -4.89 -18.86
C CYS A 123 8.27 -6.19 -19.35
N LEU A 124 8.88 -6.18 -20.54
CA LEU A 124 9.57 -7.34 -21.12
C LEU A 124 10.80 -7.75 -20.27
N HIS A 125 11.39 -6.79 -19.53
CA HIS A 125 12.51 -7.02 -18.61
C HIS A 125 12.07 -7.16 -17.14
N LYS A 126 10.77 -7.34 -16.88
CA LYS A 126 10.17 -7.51 -15.52
C LYS A 126 10.45 -6.36 -14.54
N THR A 127 10.77 -5.18 -15.05
CA THR A 127 10.91 -3.96 -14.26
C THR A 127 9.60 -3.16 -14.27
N PHE A 128 8.50 -3.81 -13.89
CA PHE A 128 7.13 -3.34 -14.05
C PHE A 128 6.87 -1.96 -13.45
N ALA A 129 7.48 -1.63 -12.31
CA ALA A 129 7.38 -0.32 -11.69
C ALA A 129 7.94 0.83 -12.55
N GLN A 130 8.69 0.53 -13.61
CA GLN A 130 9.20 1.50 -14.58
C GLN A 130 8.35 1.58 -15.86
N CYS A 131 7.26 0.81 -15.96
CA CYS A 131 6.36 0.83 -17.11
C CYS A 131 5.88 2.26 -17.42
N GLU A 132 6.08 2.70 -18.64
CA GLU A 132 5.76 4.06 -19.08
C GLU A 132 4.25 4.33 -19.05
N THR A 133 3.44 3.33 -19.42
CA THR A 133 1.98 3.45 -19.41
C THR A 133 1.45 3.55 -17.98
N TYR A 134 1.91 2.67 -17.08
CA TYR A 134 1.52 2.70 -15.69
C TYR A 134 1.83 4.06 -15.03
N LYS A 135 2.98 4.65 -15.33
CA LYS A 135 3.38 5.95 -14.77
C LYS A 135 2.51 7.12 -15.25
N LYS A 136 1.88 7.00 -16.40
CA LYS A 136 1.04 8.04 -16.99
C LYS A 136 -0.44 7.90 -16.63
N VAL A 137 -0.92 6.67 -16.46
CA VAL A 137 -2.33 6.36 -16.26
C VAL A 137 -2.48 5.44 -15.06
N GLY A 138 -3.34 5.80 -14.14
CA GLY A 138 -3.63 4.97 -12.97
C GLY A 138 -4.58 5.69 -12.04
N CYS A 139 -5.31 4.96 -11.22
CA CYS A 139 -6.27 5.51 -10.27
C CYS A 139 -5.66 6.38 -9.16
N THR A 140 -4.34 6.55 -9.16
CA THR A 140 -3.66 7.39 -8.17
C THR A 140 -3.28 8.75 -8.66
N ALA A 141 -3.43 8.98 -9.94
CA ALA A 141 -2.72 10.07 -10.56
C ALA A 141 -3.63 11.08 -11.24
N GLY A 142 -4.92 10.91 -11.17
CA GLY A 142 -5.80 11.76 -11.96
C GLY A 142 -6.93 12.40 -11.18
N PHE A 143 -7.28 13.60 -11.59
CA PHE A 143 -8.61 14.14 -11.45
C PHE A 143 -9.48 13.50 -12.54
N GLU A 144 -8.92 13.41 -13.70
CA GLU A 144 -9.36 12.70 -14.89
C GLU A 144 -8.21 11.78 -15.37
N PRO A 145 -8.49 10.58 -15.86
CA PRO A 145 -9.81 9.98 -16.10
C PRO A 145 -10.39 9.20 -14.90
N SER A 146 -9.62 8.89 -13.87
CA SER A 146 -10.06 7.93 -12.85
C SER A 146 -10.20 8.51 -11.43
N GLY A 147 -9.47 9.57 -11.09
CA GLY A 147 -9.39 10.05 -9.71
C GLY A 147 -8.55 9.14 -8.81
N GLY A 148 -8.70 9.30 -7.51
CA GLY A 148 -8.04 8.52 -6.48
C GLY A 148 -8.94 8.26 -5.28
N GLY A 149 -8.48 7.44 -4.33
CA GLY A 149 -9.29 6.94 -3.21
C GLY A 149 -9.56 7.95 -2.10
N PHE A 150 -8.99 9.17 -2.14
CA PHE A 150 -9.37 10.24 -1.22
C PHE A 150 -10.64 10.96 -1.69
N ALA A 151 -11.65 10.17 -2.07
CA ALA A 151 -12.96 10.58 -2.56
C ALA A 151 -14.02 9.53 -2.22
N GLU A 152 -15.30 9.90 -2.32
CA GLU A 152 -16.39 8.96 -2.07
C GLU A 152 -16.49 7.88 -3.16
N TYR A 153 -16.12 8.21 -4.40
CA TYR A 153 -16.13 7.29 -5.54
C TYR A 153 -14.84 7.41 -6.35
N VAL A 154 -14.44 6.29 -6.96
CA VAL A 154 -13.31 6.24 -7.90
C VAL A 154 -13.67 5.37 -9.10
N ARG A 155 -13.34 5.86 -10.31
CA ARG A 155 -13.43 5.08 -11.56
C ARG A 155 -12.27 4.10 -11.63
N VAL A 156 -12.56 2.83 -11.77
CA VAL A 156 -11.55 1.79 -11.95
C VAL A 156 -11.51 1.40 -13.43
N MET A 157 -10.38 1.65 -14.06
CA MET A 157 -10.18 1.44 -15.49
C MET A 157 -10.24 -0.04 -15.86
N GLY A 158 -10.71 -0.37 -17.06
CA GLY A 158 -10.99 -1.74 -17.47
C GLY A 158 -9.82 -2.72 -17.30
N TRP A 159 -8.58 -2.33 -17.60
CA TRP A 159 -7.42 -3.21 -17.38
C TRP A 159 -7.11 -3.45 -15.89
N ILE A 160 -7.47 -2.51 -15.01
CA ILE A 160 -7.36 -2.66 -13.55
C ILE A 160 -8.50 -3.56 -13.06
N VAL A 161 -9.71 -3.41 -13.59
CA VAL A 161 -10.84 -4.33 -13.31
C VAL A 161 -10.46 -5.78 -13.66
N ALA A 162 -9.89 -5.96 -14.83
CA ALA A 162 -9.54 -7.30 -15.34
C ALA A 162 -8.43 -7.97 -14.52
N GLN A 163 -7.37 -7.25 -14.15
CA GLN A 163 -6.13 -7.82 -13.61
C GLN A 163 -5.84 -7.42 -12.16
N GLY A 164 -6.30 -6.24 -11.71
CA GLY A 164 -5.93 -5.65 -10.43
C GLY A 164 -7.03 -5.61 -9.38
N THR A 165 -8.29 -5.84 -9.78
CA THR A 165 -9.40 -5.82 -8.84
C THR A 165 -9.66 -7.23 -8.31
N VAL A 166 -9.74 -7.36 -6.99
CA VAL A 166 -9.91 -8.64 -6.30
C VAL A 166 -11.07 -8.54 -5.30
N GLY A 167 -11.90 -9.58 -5.27
CA GLY A 167 -12.99 -9.73 -4.29
C GLY A 167 -12.44 -9.84 -2.87
N ILE A 168 -13.12 -9.21 -1.91
CA ILE A 168 -12.81 -9.31 -0.48
C ILE A 168 -13.72 -10.37 0.12
N PRO A 169 -13.18 -11.49 0.65
CA PRO A 169 -13.97 -12.54 1.28
C PRO A 169 -14.77 -12.04 2.50
N ASP A 170 -15.83 -12.79 2.84
CA ASP A 170 -16.53 -12.57 4.10
C ASP A 170 -15.57 -12.73 5.29
N GLY A 171 -15.74 -11.88 6.31
CA GLY A 171 -14.87 -11.87 7.49
C GLY A 171 -13.57 -11.06 7.35
N ILE A 172 -13.23 -10.58 6.15
CA ILE A 172 -12.13 -9.64 5.93
C ILE A 172 -12.71 -8.22 5.84
N SER A 173 -12.19 -7.29 6.64
CA SER A 173 -12.60 -5.89 6.62
C SER A 173 -12.03 -5.14 5.41
N PHE A 174 -12.62 -3.99 5.07
CA PHE A 174 -12.03 -3.07 4.09
C PHE A 174 -10.68 -2.51 4.57
N GLU A 175 -10.51 -2.35 5.88
CA GLU A 175 -9.26 -1.91 6.50
C GLU A 175 -8.13 -2.94 6.31
N GLN A 176 -8.41 -4.22 6.59
CA GLN A 176 -7.45 -5.30 6.32
C GLN A 176 -7.11 -5.35 4.82
N ALA A 177 -8.11 -5.30 3.95
CA ALA A 177 -7.95 -5.43 2.50
C ALA A 177 -7.16 -4.28 1.88
N CYS A 178 -7.25 -3.04 2.38
CA CYS A 178 -6.53 -1.91 1.80
C CYS A 178 -5.00 -2.05 1.88
N PHE A 179 -4.50 -2.98 2.70
CA PHE A 179 -3.06 -3.29 2.78
C PHE A 179 -2.53 -4.17 1.64
N VAL A 180 -3.35 -4.61 0.69
CA VAL A 180 -2.85 -5.42 -0.45
C VAL A 180 -1.71 -4.72 -1.19
N GLU A 181 -1.83 -3.41 -1.45
CA GLU A 181 -0.77 -2.65 -2.11
C GLU A 181 0.48 -2.49 -1.23
N PRO A 182 0.41 -2.04 0.02
CA PRO A 182 1.55 -1.99 0.92
C PRO A 182 2.27 -3.33 1.11
N VAL A 183 1.53 -4.41 1.27
CA VAL A 183 2.10 -5.76 1.40
C VAL A 183 2.80 -6.19 0.11
N ASN A 184 2.21 -5.89 -1.05
CA ASN A 184 2.82 -6.19 -2.35
C ASN A 184 4.19 -5.51 -2.51
N THR A 185 4.29 -4.23 -2.16
CA THR A 185 5.58 -3.52 -2.22
C THR A 185 6.61 -4.17 -1.31
N CYS A 186 6.22 -4.60 -0.11
CA CYS A 186 7.09 -5.28 0.85
C CYS A 186 7.54 -6.65 0.36
N ILE A 187 6.64 -7.49 -0.13
CA ILE A 187 6.98 -8.82 -0.69
C ILE A 187 7.97 -8.68 -1.84
N LYS A 188 7.72 -7.75 -2.77
CA LYS A 188 8.66 -7.45 -3.85
C LYS A 188 10.05 -7.09 -3.31
N GLY A 189 10.13 -6.21 -2.31
CA GLY A 189 11.39 -5.81 -1.69
C GLY A 189 12.13 -6.98 -1.05
N ILE A 190 11.43 -7.84 -0.32
CA ILE A 190 12.02 -9.03 0.30
C ILE A 190 12.56 -10.00 -0.74
N LYS A 191 11.82 -10.25 -1.83
CA LYS A 191 12.29 -11.11 -2.91
C LYS A 191 13.60 -10.60 -3.57
N THR A 192 13.80 -9.29 -3.63
CA THR A 192 15.04 -8.69 -4.16
C THR A 192 16.26 -9.04 -3.30
N LEU A 193 16.06 -9.29 -2.00
CA LEU A 193 17.15 -9.64 -1.08
C LEU A 193 17.62 -11.08 -1.22
N ASN A 194 16.81 -12.00 -1.77
CA ASN A 194 17.12 -13.43 -1.85
C ASN A 194 17.64 -13.97 -0.50
N LEU A 195 16.80 -13.84 0.55
CA LEU A 195 17.16 -14.22 1.91
C LEU A 195 17.21 -15.73 2.07
N GLU A 196 18.17 -16.20 2.90
CA GLU A 196 18.30 -17.59 3.32
C GLU A 196 17.88 -17.77 4.78
N ALA A 197 17.31 -18.92 5.12
CA ALA A 197 16.94 -19.24 6.49
C ALA A 197 18.19 -19.22 7.40
N GLY A 198 18.04 -18.65 8.61
CA GLY A 198 19.13 -18.48 9.57
C GLY A 198 19.95 -17.21 9.42
N GLU A 199 19.82 -16.46 8.33
CA GLU A 199 20.45 -15.14 8.20
C GLU A 199 19.95 -14.15 9.26
N THR A 200 20.80 -13.22 9.64
CA THR A 200 20.45 -12.09 10.52
C THR A 200 20.13 -10.86 9.67
N VAL A 201 18.91 -10.37 9.78
CA VAL A 201 18.43 -9.20 9.01
C VAL A 201 18.06 -8.06 9.96
N MET A 202 18.61 -6.88 9.70
CA MET A 202 18.25 -5.66 10.40
C MET A 202 17.23 -4.86 9.59
N VAL A 203 16.10 -4.47 10.21
CA VAL A 203 15.09 -3.60 9.60
C VAL A 203 15.10 -2.25 10.32
N MET A 204 15.54 -1.20 9.62
CA MET A 204 15.64 0.16 10.15
C MET A 204 14.34 0.93 9.89
N GLY A 205 13.68 1.35 10.97
CA GLY A 205 12.38 2.04 10.96
C GLY A 205 11.21 1.06 11.09
N GLN A 206 10.40 1.25 12.16
CA GLN A 206 9.25 0.40 12.49
C GLN A 206 7.92 1.13 12.32
N GLY A 207 7.81 1.95 11.28
CA GLY A 207 6.52 2.39 10.75
C GLY A 207 5.74 1.21 10.15
N PRO A 208 4.53 1.43 9.60
CA PRO A 208 3.69 0.35 9.06
C PRO A 208 4.43 -0.54 8.06
N ILE A 209 5.17 0.07 7.15
CA ILE A 209 5.97 -0.64 6.13
C ILE A 209 7.12 -1.43 6.76
N GLY A 210 7.84 -0.84 7.72
CA GLY A 210 8.94 -1.52 8.40
C GLY A 210 8.47 -2.74 9.19
N LEU A 211 7.31 -2.66 9.85
CA LEU A 211 6.70 -3.79 10.55
C LEU A 211 6.28 -4.91 9.59
N ILE A 212 5.67 -4.58 8.44
CA ILE A 212 5.33 -5.58 7.42
C ILE A 212 6.60 -6.24 6.88
N LEU A 213 7.64 -5.46 6.54
CA LEU A 213 8.93 -5.99 6.10
C LEU A 213 9.55 -6.91 7.15
N ALA A 214 9.62 -6.48 8.41
CA ALA A 214 10.19 -7.26 9.51
C ALA A 214 9.41 -8.58 9.75
N PHE A 215 8.08 -8.54 9.64
CA PHE A 215 7.24 -9.72 9.74
C PHE A 215 7.51 -10.71 8.59
N LEU A 216 7.59 -10.22 7.35
CA LEU A 216 7.90 -11.03 6.17
C LEU A 216 9.30 -11.63 6.24
N VAL A 217 10.29 -10.87 6.71
CA VAL A 217 11.66 -11.33 6.94
C VAL A 217 11.69 -12.46 7.96
N LYS A 218 10.97 -12.31 9.09
CA LYS A 218 10.82 -13.37 10.09
C LYS A 218 10.18 -14.63 9.50
N ARG A 219 9.15 -14.46 8.66
CA ARG A 219 8.47 -15.57 7.96
C ARG A 219 9.42 -16.34 7.04
N ALA A 220 10.45 -15.68 6.48
CA ALA A 220 11.50 -16.33 5.68
C ALA A 220 12.48 -17.17 6.52
N GLY A 221 12.27 -17.31 7.83
CA GLY A 221 13.10 -18.13 8.73
C GLY A 221 14.40 -17.44 9.18
N THR A 222 14.47 -16.13 9.07
CA THR A 222 15.66 -15.35 9.47
C THR A 222 15.56 -14.87 10.93
N ARG A 223 16.69 -14.45 11.48
CA ARG A 223 16.76 -13.71 12.75
C ARG A 223 16.59 -12.22 12.48
N VAL A 224 15.53 -11.62 13.03
CA VAL A 224 15.18 -10.22 12.72
C VAL A 224 15.58 -9.31 13.88
N ILE A 225 16.32 -8.25 13.57
CA ILE A 225 16.62 -7.15 14.48
C ILE A 225 15.88 -5.91 13.96
N THR A 226 15.03 -5.31 14.78
CA THR A 226 14.26 -4.11 14.41
C THR A 226 14.79 -2.89 15.14
N THR A 227 14.87 -1.75 14.46
CA THR A 227 15.31 -0.50 15.06
C THR A 227 14.36 0.65 14.77
N ASP A 228 14.11 1.50 15.75
CA ASP A 228 13.36 2.76 15.59
C ASP A 228 13.81 3.78 16.65
N LEU A 229 13.48 5.04 16.43
CA LEU A 229 13.69 6.12 17.41
C LEU A 229 12.58 6.20 18.47
N TYR A 230 11.41 5.63 18.18
CA TYR A 230 10.20 5.75 18.98
C TYR A 230 9.85 4.44 19.68
N SER A 231 9.91 4.44 21.01
CA SER A 231 9.59 3.29 21.83
C SER A 231 8.19 2.68 21.57
N PRO A 232 7.11 3.44 21.29
CA PRO A 232 5.81 2.86 20.93
C PRO A 232 5.85 1.94 19.71
N ARG A 233 6.66 2.28 18.69
CA ARG A 233 6.85 1.46 17.49
C ARG A 233 7.60 0.16 17.77
N LEU A 234 8.61 0.22 18.64
CA LEU A 234 9.31 -0.99 19.12
C LEU A 234 8.40 -1.88 19.96
N THR A 235 7.54 -1.29 20.78
CA THR A 235 6.50 -2.03 21.51
C THR A 235 5.53 -2.73 20.55
N MET A 236 5.12 -2.05 19.48
CA MET A 236 4.31 -2.66 18.42
C MET A 236 5.06 -3.82 17.74
N ALA A 237 6.34 -3.67 17.43
CA ALA A 237 7.17 -4.74 16.87
C ALA A 237 7.20 -5.97 17.79
N ASN A 238 7.43 -5.77 19.08
CA ASN A 238 7.38 -6.85 20.08
C ASN A 238 6.03 -7.58 20.10
N SER A 239 4.93 -6.86 19.94
CA SER A 239 3.57 -7.44 19.92
C SER A 239 3.29 -8.33 18.69
N PHE A 240 4.11 -8.24 17.65
CA PHE A 240 4.13 -9.15 16.50
C PHE A 240 5.23 -10.23 16.63
N GLY A 241 5.84 -10.35 17.83
CA GLY A 241 6.87 -11.33 18.11
C GLY A 241 8.24 -11.00 17.49
N LEU A 242 8.49 -9.73 17.18
CA LEU A 242 9.79 -9.21 16.72
C LEU A 242 10.59 -8.73 17.94
N ASN A 243 11.09 -9.68 18.74
CA ASN A 243 11.56 -9.42 20.10
C ASN A 243 12.99 -8.85 20.20
N LEU A 244 13.74 -8.81 19.09
CA LEU A 244 15.07 -8.19 19.06
C LEU A 244 14.91 -6.74 18.59
N THR A 245 14.67 -5.84 19.53
CA THR A 245 14.43 -4.42 19.25
C THR A 245 15.54 -3.56 19.79
N VAL A 246 15.96 -2.54 19.02
CA VAL A 246 17.00 -1.57 19.37
C VAL A 246 16.42 -0.17 19.32
N ASP A 247 16.48 0.56 20.43
CA ASP A 247 16.12 1.95 20.52
C ASP A 247 17.28 2.81 19.97
N ALA A 248 17.19 3.15 18.69
CA ALA A 248 18.25 3.90 17.99
C ALA A 248 18.40 5.35 18.48
N SER A 249 17.54 5.83 19.39
CA SER A 249 17.74 7.10 20.09
C SER A 249 18.73 7.00 21.25
N LYS A 250 19.01 5.78 21.72
CA LYS A 250 19.85 5.49 22.89
C LYS A 250 21.07 4.66 22.57
N GLU A 251 21.02 3.85 21.54
CA GLU A 251 22.03 2.86 21.19
C GLU A 251 22.47 2.97 19.73
N ASP A 252 23.74 2.73 19.45
CA ASP A 252 24.23 2.55 18.07
C ASP A 252 23.78 1.19 17.54
N ALA A 253 22.78 1.20 16.66
CA ALA A 253 22.20 0.00 16.08
C ALA A 253 23.23 -0.87 15.34
N ALA A 254 24.21 -0.27 14.65
CA ALA A 254 25.26 -1.02 13.94
C ALA A 254 26.20 -1.72 14.94
N LYS A 255 26.49 -1.09 16.09
CA LYS A 255 27.27 -1.71 17.16
C LYS A 255 26.52 -2.88 17.78
N VAL A 256 25.25 -2.68 18.14
CA VAL A 256 24.40 -3.74 18.72
C VAL A 256 24.31 -4.94 17.78
N VAL A 257 24.08 -4.71 16.48
CA VAL A 257 24.03 -5.79 15.48
C VAL A 257 25.37 -6.55 15.42
N ARG A 258 26.51 -5.88 15.45
CA ARG A 258 27.83 -6.55 15.50
C ARG A 258 27.99 -7.39 16.76
N GLU A 259 27.60 -6.87 17.93
CA GLU A 259 27.66 -7.64 19.17
C GLU A 259 26.80 -8.89 19.10
N MET A 260 25.62 -8.80 18.49
CA MET A 260 24.68 -9.92 18.33
C MET A 260 25.12 -10.94 17.24
N THR A 261 26.12 -10.60 16.43
CA THR A 261 26.62 -11.41 15.30
C THR A 261 28.10 -11.72 15.38
N GLU A 262 28.67 -11.77 16.60
CA GLU A 262 30.09 -12.09 16.85
C GLU A 262 31.06 -11.17 16.08
N GLY A 263 30.71 -9.88 15.96
CA GLY A 263 31.50 -8.87 15.26
C GLY A 263 31.25 -8.76 13.74
N ARG A 264 30.48 -9.67 13.13
CA ARG A 264 30.32 -9.71 11.67
C ARG A 264 29.46 -8.57 11.11
N GLY A 265 28.34 -8.25 11.73
CA GLY A 265 27.26 -7.41 11.19
C GLY A 265 26.10 -8.23 10.61
N ALA A 266 25.06 -7.56 10.10
CA ALA A 266 23.87 -8.18 9.55
C ALA A 266 24.14 -8.77 8.14
N ASP A 267 23.54 -9.92 7.81
CA ASP A 267 23.56 -10.50 6.47
C ASP A 267 22.81 -9.64 5.46
N ALA A 268 21.71 -9.01 5.93
CA ALA A 268 21.00 -8.00 5.16
C ALA A 268 20.52 -6.86 6.05
N VAL A 269 20.44 -5.65 5.48
CA VAL A 269 19.88 -4.46 6.12
C VAL A 269 18.80 -3.88 5.22
N ILE A 270 17.63 -3.61 5.79
CA ILE A 270 16.50 -2.99 5.08
C ILE A 270 16.29 -1.57 5.65
N LEU A 271 16.45 -0.57 4.77
CA LEU A 271 16.20 0.82 5.13
C LEU A 271 14.74 1.17 4.83
N ALA A 272 13.85 0.95 5.82
CA ALA A 272 12.41 1.16 5.73
C ALA A 272 11.98 2.58 6.17
N VAL A 273 12.92 3.46 6.44
CA VAL A 273 12.72 4.87 6.77
C VAL A 273 13.50 5.75 5.80
N GLY A 274 12.91 6.89 5.40
CA GLY A 274 13.55 7.83 4.48
C GLY A 274 14.63 8.67 5.18
N GLY A 275 15.70 8.98 4.45
CA GLY A 275 16.77 9.87 4.90
C GLY A 275 18.13 9.48 4.33
N ASN A 276 18.75 10.38 3.54
CA ASN A 276 20.03 10.10 2.88
C ASN A 276 21.15 9.86 3.90
N SER A 277 21.08 10.49 5.09
CA SER A 277 22.03 10.29 6.18
C SER A 277 22.01 8.89 6.78
N LEU A 278 20.94 8.11 6.56
CA LEU A 278 20.82 6.75 7.08
C LEU A 278 21.43 5.69 6.15
N ILE A 279 21.80 6.04 4.92
CA ILE A 279 22.39 5.11 3.96
C ILE A 279 23.74 4.60 4.45
N ARG A 280 24.62 5.49 4.93
CA ARG A 280 25.92 5.10 5.49
C ARG A 280 25.77 4.20 6.73
N PRO A 281 24.99 4.54 7.76
CA PRO A 281 24.74 3.62 8.89
C PRO A 281 24.20 2.25 8.47
N ALA A 282 23.34 2.19 7.42
CA ALA A 282 22.84 0.93 6.90
C ALA A 282 23.95 0.08 6.25
N ILE A 283 24.85 0.72 5.49
CA ILE A 283 26.03 0.04 4.89
C ILE A 283 26.98 -0.45 5.99
N ASP A 284 27.22 0.37 7.02
CA ASP A 284 28.13 0.05 8.12
C ASP A 284 27.59 -1.08 9.02
N ALA A 285 26.27 -1.27 9.09
CA ALA A 285 25.65 -2.35 9.85
C ALA A 285 25.67 -3.70 9.12
N ALA A 286 25.79 -3.69 7.78
CA ALA A 286 25.89 -4.92 6.98
C ALA A 286 27.30 -5.52 7.08
N ARG A 287 27.39 -6.86 7.17
CA ARG A 287 28.68 -7.59 7.11
C ARG A 287 29.35 -7.44 5.74
N PRO A 288 30.66 -7.73 5.62
CA PRO A 288 31.26 -8.00 4.30
C PRO A 288 30.48 -9.09 3.55
N GLY A 289 30.27 -8.90 2.25
CA GLY A 289 29.40 -9.73 1.41
C GLY A 289 27.90 -9.59 1.72
N GLY A 290 27.50 -8.65 2.55
CA GLY A 290 26.09 -8.42 2.94
C GLY A 290 25.31 -7.60 1.91
N ARG A 291 23.98 -7.47 2.14
CA ARG A 291 23.06 -6.77 1.24
C ARG A 291 22.37 -5.63 1.96
N VAL A 292 22.21 -4.49 1.29
CA VAL A 292 21.49 -3.33 1.82
C VAL A 292 20.37 -2.96 0.86
N LEU A 293 19.11 -3.05 1.32
CA LEU A 293 17.93 -2.68 0.55
C LEU A 293 17.51 -1.24 0.87
N LEU A 294 17.64 -0.36 -0.10
CA LEU A 294 17.12 1.00 -0.06
C LEU A 294 15.64 0.98 -0.45
N PHE A 295 14.76 0.84 0.54
CA PHE A 295 13.31 0.69 0.30
C PHE A 295 12.57 2.04 0.36
N ALA A 296 12.80 2.85 1.40
CA ALA A 296 12.08 4.10 1.61
C ALA A 296 12.73 5.34 0.98
N GLN A 297 13.82 5.15 0.22
CA GLN A 297 14.56 6.24 -0.44
C GLN A 297 13.87 6.66 -1.74
N THR A 298 12.86 7.49 -1.65
CA THR A 298 12.04 7.89 -2.80
C THR A 298 12.15 9.38 -3.16
N VAL A 299 12.92 10.16 -2.39
CA VAL A 299 13.28 11.54 -2.70
C VAL A 299 14.68 11.56 -3.31
N ARG A 300 14.82 12.29 -4.43
CA ARG A 300 16.13 12.47 -5.06
C ARG A 300 17.01 13.35 -4.19
N GLY A 301 18.29 13.03 -4.09
CA GLY A 301 19.28 13.75 -3.31
C GLY A 301 20.59 12.99 -3.27
N GLU A 302 21.61 13.60 -2.67
CA GLU A 302 22.93 13.03 -2.52
C GLU A 302 23.07 12.30 -1.17
N ALA A 303 23.85 11.24 -1.16
CA ALA A 303 24.27 10.52 0.04
C ALA A 303 25.78 10.30 0.01
N THR A 304 26.45 10.58 1.13
CA THR A 304 27.91 10.41 1.26
C THR A 304 28.21 9.13 2.02
N PHE A 305 28.99 8.25 1.44
CA PHE A 305 29.57 7.06 2.06
C PHE A 305 30.93 6.74 1.42
N ASP A 306 31.75 5.94 2.10
CA ASP A 306 33.01 5.46 1.54
C ASP A 306 32.74 4.35 0.50
N PRO A 307 33.09 4.56 -0.78
CA PRO A 307 32.91 3.52 -1.81
C PRO A 307 33.66 2.22 -1.50
N ALA A 308 34.78 2.28 -0.77
CA ALA A 308 35.54 1.09 -0.38
C ALA A 308 34.72 0.20 0.58
N SER A 309 33.85 0.78 1.40
CA SER A 309 32.92 0.00 2.25
C SER A 309 31.92 -0.85 1.44
N VAL A 310 31.75 -0.57 0.16
CA VAL A 310 30.96 -1.38 -0.75
C VAL A 310 31.85 -2.26 -1.61
N CYS A 311 32.86 -1.68 -2.29
CA CYS A 311 33.69 -2.40 -3.24
C CYS A 311 34.63 -3.43 -2.58
N VAL A 312 35.38 -3.01 -1.52
CA VAL A 312 36.35 -3.87 -0.83
C VAL A 312 35.64 -4.93 0.02
N ASP A 313 34.55 -4.53 0.68
CA ASP A 313 33.74 -5.44 1.49
C ASP A 313 32.74 -6.27 0.65
N GLU A 314 32.72 -6.12 -0.68
CA GLU A 314 31.82 -6.84 -1.60
C GLU A 314 30.33 -6.73 -1.21
N LYS A 315 29.90 -5.60 -0.63
CA LYS A 315 28.48 -5.38 -0.24
C LYS A 315 27.64 -5.04 -1.45
N THR A 316 26.38 -5.50 -1.46
CA THR A 316 25.42 -5.20 -2.53
C THR A 316 24.42 -4.16 -2.08
N LEU A 317 24.31 -3.04 -2.81
CA LEU A 317 23.24 -2.05 -2.63
C LEU A 317 22.11 -2.33 -3.60
N LEU A 318 20.91 -2.52 -3.08
CA LEU A 318 19.71 -2.88 -3.83
C LEU A 318 18.66 -1.79 -3.68
N GLY A 319 17.91 -1.54 -4.75
CA GLY A 319 16.75 -0.65 -4.73
C GLY A 319 15.44 -1.40 -4.99
N SER A 320 14.39 -1.09 -4.24
CA SER A 320 13.03 -1.53 -4.56
C SER A 320 12.09 -0.33 -4.53
N TYR A 321 11.32 -0.16 -5.61
CA TYR A 321 10.39 0.94 -5.76
C TYR A 321 9.04 0.44 -6.23
N SER A 322 7.96 0.88 -5.55
CA SER A 322 6.58 0.60 -5.94
C SER A 322 6.23 -0.91 -5.92
N ALA A 323 5.00 -1.22 -6.22
CA ALA A 323 4.48 -2.58 -6.26
C ALA A 323 4.81 -3.31 -7.57
N SER A 324 4.49 -4.61 -7.64
CA SER A 324 4.72 -5.42 -8.84
C SER A 324 3.57 -6.41 -9.06
N VAL A 325 3.17 -6.59 -10.32
CA VAL A 325 2.09 -7.50 -10.70
C VAL A 325 2.44 -8.98 -10.49
N ASP A 326 3.72 -9.34 -10.59
CA ASP A 326 4.22 -10.71 -10.43
C ASP A 326 4.19 -11.25 -8.99
N VAL A 327 3.96 -10.39 -8.01
CA VAL A 327 3.75 -10.79 -6.61
C VAL A 327 2.35 -10.45 -6.10
N GLN A 328 1.42 -10.11 -7.01
CA GLN A 328 0.06 -9.70 -6.63
C GLN A 328 -0.70 -10.83 -5.94
N GLU A 329 -0.68 -12.04 -6.50
CA GLU A 329 -1.38 -13.19 -5.93
C GLU A 329 -0.91 -13.48 -4.50
N GLU A 330 0.41 -13.52 -4.28
CA GLU A 330 0.99 -13.73 -2.96
C GLU A 330 0.58 -12.63 -1.96
N SER A 331 0.56 -11.38 -2.40
CA SER A 331 0.13 -10.27 -1.54
C SER A 331 -1.35 -10.34 -1.18
N VAL A 332 -2.21 -10.73 -2.13
CA VAL A 332 -3.64 -10.95 -1.89
C VAL A 332 -3.83 -12.08 -0.89
N GLN A 333 -3.19 -13.22 -1.11
CA GLN A 333 -3.28 -14.38 -0.19
C GLN A 333 -2.82 -14.02 1.22
N PHE A 334 -1.68 -13.33 1.36
CA PHE A 334 -1.17 -12.87 2.65
C PHE A 334 -2.19 -12.02 3.42
N VAL A 335 -2.81 -11.06 2.75
CA VAL A 335 -3.78 -10.15 3.35
C VAL A 335 -5.10 -10.85 3.65
N MET A 336 -5.65 -11.62 2.69
CA MET A 336 -6.95 -12.25 2.83
C MET A 336 -6.94 -13.45 3.78
N ASN A 337 -5.82 -14.13 3.94
CA ASN A 337 -5.64 -15.18 4.96
C ASN A 337 -5.29 -14.62 6.34
N ARG A 338 -5.21 -13.29 6.52
CA ARG A 338 -4.82 -12.63 7.78
C ARG A 338 -3.51 -13.18 8.35
N GLU A 339 -2.51 -13.45 7.50
CA GLU A 339 -1.20 -13.94 7.97
C GLU A 339 -0.54 -12.96 8.95
N MET A 340 -0.88 -11.67 8.81
CA MET A 340 -0.61 -10.61 9.76
C MET A 340 -1.91 -9.84 10.03
N ASP A 341 -2.19 -9.53 11.29
CA ASP A 341 -3.32 -8.66 11.66
C ASP A 341 -2.95 -7.20 11.37
N LEU A 342 -3.18 -6.80 10.11
CA LEU A 342 -2.77 -5.50 9.58
C LEU A 342 -3.61 -4.34 10.14
N GLU A 343 -4.84 -4.61 10.58
CA GLU A 343 -5.70 -3.61 11.21
C GLU A 343 -5.07 -3.01 12.47
N ARG A 344 -4.24 -3.78 13.19
CA ARG A 344 -3.48 -3.30 14.35
C ARG A 344 -2.45 -2.22 13.99
N LEU A 345 -2.07 -2.12 12.73
CA LEU A 345 -1.19 -1.06 12.24
C LEU A 345 -1.91 0.27 12.03
N ILE A 346 -3.26 0.29 12.03
CA ILE A 346 -4.03 1.50 11.84
C ILE A 346 -4.15 2.24 13.17
N SER A 347 -3.45 3.35 13.28
CA SER A 347 -3.48 4.21 14.47
C SER A 347 -4.61 5.24 14.42
N HIS A 348 -4.94 5.73 13.24
CA HIS A 348 -5.92 6.82 13.09
C HIS A 348 -6.87 6.56 11.92
N ARG A 349 -8.15 6.83 12.16
CA ARG A 349 -9.24 6.75 11.19
C ARG A 349 -9.89 8.11 11.09
N PHE A 350 -9.94 8.65 9.89
CA PHE A 350 -10.54 9.95 9.61
C PHE A 350 -11.70 9.81 8.64
N SER A 351 -12.74 10.61 8.83
CA SER A 351 -13.73 10.83 7.78
C SER A 351 -13.10 11.58 6.60
N LEU A 352 -13.76 11.62 5.47
CA LEU A 352 -13.28 12.40 4.33
C LEU A 352 -13.33 13.91 4.61
N GLU A 353 -14.27 14.36 5.44
CA GLU A 353 -14.38 15.74 5.91
C GLU A 353 -13.10 16.19 6.62
N SER A 354 -12.51 15.34 7.42
CA SER A 354 -11.23 15.56 8.11
C SER A 354 -10.01 15.05 7.30
N GLY A 355 -10.18 14.78 6.00
CA GLY A 355 -9.13 14.22 5.15
C GLY A 355 -7.89 15.11 5.01
N VAL A 356 -8.05 16.43 5.05
CA VAL A 356 -6.93 17.38 5.04
C VAL A 356 -6.12 17.29 6.33
N GLU A 357 -6.80 17.16 7.48
CA GLU A 357 -6.17 16.95 8.78
C GLU A 357 -5.42 15.60 8.83
N ALA A 358 -6.04 14.54 8.28
CA ALA A 358 -5.40 13.23 8.14
C ALA A 358 -4.08 13.30 7.33
N LEU A 359 -4.08 14.03 6.21
CA LEU A 359 -2.88 14.25 5.39
C LEU A 359 -1.82 15.06 6.15
N HIS A 360 -2.24 16.07 6.92
CA HIS A 360 -1.32 16.85 7.73
C HIS A 360 -0.67 16.00 8.84
N LEU A 361 -1.45 15.20 9.57
CA LEU A 361 -0.91 14.28 10.58
C LEU A 361 0.03 13.25 9.96
N ALA A 362 -0.30 12.71 8.78
CA ALA A 362 0.55 11.77 8.09
C ALA A 362 1.88 12.39 7.63
N ALA A 363 1.89 13.68 7.25
CA ALA A 363 3.10 14.43 6.88
C ALA A 363 3.97 14.79 8.10
N HIS A 364 3.37 14.95 9.28
CA HIS A 364 4.02 15.31 10.54
C HIS A 364 3.69 14.27 11.63
N PRO A 365 4.14 13.01 11.47
CA PRO A 365 3.71 11.92 12.33
C PRO A 365 4.18 12.11 13.77
N GLN A 366 3.28 11.79 14.70
CA GLN A 366 3.60 11.69 16.12
C GLN A 366 4.29 10.34 16.42
N PRO A 367 4.93 10.17 17.59
CA PRO A 367 5.62 8.92 17.94
C PRO A 367 4.76 7.67 17.86
N ASP A 368 3.46 7.78 18.12
CA ASP A 368 2.46 6.71 18.08
C ASP A 368 1.72 6.61 16.73
N SER A 369 1.97 7.56 15.81
CA SER A 369 1.36 7.51 14.49
C SER A 369 1.92 6.37 13.66
N MET A 370 1.00 5.52 13.19
CA MET A 370 1.28 4.37 12.33
C MET A 370 0.55 4.54 10.99
N LYS A 371 -0.27 3.60 10.57
CA LYS A 371 -1.10 3.75 9.38
C LYS A 371 -2.28 4.67 9.67
N ILE A 372 -2.46 5.65 8.81
CA ILE A 372 -3.60 6.55 8.83
C ILE A 372 -4.49 6.21 7.63
N VAL A 373 -5.79 6.09 7.85
CA VAL A 373 -6.76 5.80 6.79
C VAL A 373 -7.84 6.87 6.73
N ILE A 374 -8.35 7.12 5.51
CA ILE A 374 -9.54 7.94 5.25
C ILE A 374 -10.69 7.00 4.92
N GLN A 375 -11.86 7.23 5.55
CA GLN A 375 -13.08 6.45 5.40
C GLN A 375 -14.22 7.35 4.95
N PRO A 376 -14.44 7.53 3.64
CA PRO A 376 -15.39 8.50 3.10
C PRO A 376 -16.85 8.30 3.51
N GLY A 377 -17.23 7.08 3.91
CA GLY A 377 -18.61 6.75 4.31
C GLY A 377 -18.92 6.92 5.80
N VAL A 378 -17.92 7.23 6.62
CA VAL A 378 -18.08 7.39 8.08
C VAL A 378 -18.33 8.84 8.42
N ARG A 379 -19.44 9.11 9.16
CA ARG A 379 -19.72 10.47 9.69
C ARG A 379 -18.95 10.67 10.99
N GLU A 380 -18.44 11.88 11.21
CA GLU A 380 -17.83 12.26 12.49
C GLU A 380 -18.80 11.98 13.64
N GLY A 381 -18.31 11.28 14.67
CA GLY A 381 -19.10 10.95 15.87
C GLY A 381 -19.79 9.58 15.87
N SER A 382 -19.68 8.78 14.83
CA SER A 382 -20.10 7.38 14.88
C SER A 382 -18.94 6.51 15.38
N THR A 383 -18.90 6.22 16.68
CA THR A 383 -18.11 5.11 17.22
C THR A 383 -18.66 3.79 16.64
N LEU A 384 -17.81 3.05 15.94
CA LEU A 384 -18.06 1.67 15.52
C LEU A 384 -17.98 0.73 16.71
#